data_88b3ffca94bab06c123301be7b58006a
#
_entry.id   88b3ffca94bab06c123301be7b58006a
#
_cell.length_a   1.000
_cell.length_b   1.000
_cell.length_c   1.000
_cell.angle_alpha   90.00
_cell.angle_beta   90.00
_cell.angle_gamma   90.00
#
_symmetry.space_group_name_H-M   'P 1'
#
loop_
_entity.id
_entity.type
_entity.pdbx_description
1 polymer ?
#
loop_
_entity_poly.entity_id
_entity_poly.type
_entity_poly.pdbx_seq_one_letter_code
_entity_poly.pdbx_strand_id
1 'polypeptide(L)'
;MVRKTVLQIFGAFVALSAGVAAYAQNPGPAAGEQFPHALAAADQHGDARTLTSLMGDNGVAVLFVRSADWCPFCQRQLVDVNARLPEFAALGLNVVSVSVDEVAEIAAFAGEHNIAYTMLADPNGDINASLGIRDEQYPVGSAQFGVPRPTLYVIDRSGTIRLRYMEPTFRTRPDLDVVLEDAAGLKF
;
A
#
# COMPACT_ATOMS: atom_id res chain seq x y z
N MET A 1 -4.50 -16.94 80.55
CA MET A 1 -4.71 -15.90 79.49
C MET A 1 -3.77 -16.18 78.36
N VAL A 2 -4.28 -16.78 77.30
CA VAL A 2 -3.49 -17.11 76.09
C VAL A 2 -3.95 -16.19 74.93
N ARG A 3 -3.09 -15.24 74.55
CA ARG A 3 -3.33 -14.36 73.42
C ARG A 3 -3.01 -15.14 72.11
N LYS A 4 -4.05 -15.36 71.28
CA LYS A 4 -3.92 -15.88 69.91
C LYS A 4 -3.54 -14.73 69.00
N THR A 5 -2.33 -14.76 68.48
CA THR A 5 -1.88 -13.86 67.43
C THR A 5 -2.38 -14.39 66.05
N VAL A 6 -3.25 -13.65 65.41
CA VAL A 6 -3.72 -13.96 64.07
C VAL A 6 -2.73 -13.35 63.06
N LEU A 7 -2.02 -14.20 62.39
CA LEU A 7 -1.10 -13.82 61.29
C LEU A 7 -1.94 -13.60 60.03
N GLN A 8 -2.11 -12.34 59.60
CA GLN A 8 -2.73 -12.00 58.31
C GLN A 8 -1.68 -12.15 57.20
N ILE A 9 -1.87 -13.14 56.35
CA ILE A 9 -1.10 -13.33 55.15
C ILE A 9 -1.74 -12.43 54.07
N PHE A 10 -1.12 -11.30 53.78
CA PHE A 10 -1.44 -10.51 52.60
C PHE A 10 -0.89 -11.22 51.35
N GLY A 11 -1.76 -11.91 50.62
CA GLY A 11 -1.45 -12.43 49.30
C GLY A 11 -1.38 -11.29 48.29
N ALA A 12 -0.20 -10.95 47.85
CA ALA A 12 -0.03 -10.05 46.73
C ALA A 12 -0.49 -10.75 45.44
N PHE A 13 -1.66 -10.39 44.95
CA PHE A 13 -2.09 -10.74 43.60
C PHE A 13 -1.26 -9.91 42.60
N VAL A 14 -0.22 -10.54 42.05
CA VAL A 14 0.45 -10.03 40.87
C VAL A 14 -0.51 -10.29 39.71
N ALA A 15 -1.25 -9.27 39.32
CA ALA A 15 -2.01 -9.28 38.08
C ALA A 15 -1.01 -9.32 36.91
N LEU A 16 -0.80 -10.51 36.34
CA LEU A 16 -0.11 -10.68 35.06
C LEU A 16 -1.03 -10.10 33.98
N SER A 17 -0.90 -8.84 33.72
CA SER A 17 -1.48 -8.24 32.52
C SER A 17 -0.71 -8.80 31.33
N ALA A 18 -1.19 -9.92 30.80
CA ALA A 18 -0.80 -10.38 29.48
C ALA A 18 -1.17 -9.27 28.50
N GLY A 19 -0.17 -8.50 28.08
CA GLY A 19 -0.31 -7.57 26.99
C GLY A 19 -0.76 -8.36 25.77
N VAL A 20 -2.04 -8.25 25.44
CA VAL A 20 -2.55 -8.65 24.14
C VAL A 20 -1.81 -7.76 23.16
N ALA A 21 -0.77 -8.30 22.53
CA ALA A 21 -0.08 -7.64 21.42
C ALA A 21 -1.15 -7.30 20.40
N ALA A 22 -1.43 -6.02 20.25
CA ALA A 22 -2.38 -5.52 19.29
C ALA A 22 -1.84 -5.83 17.89
N TYR A 23 -2.32 -6.89 17.31
CA TYR A 23 -2.23 -7.15 15.87
C TYR A 23 -3.17 -6.20 15.12
N ALA A 24 -2.99 -4.93 15.29
CA ALA A 24 -3.72 -3.90 14.59
C ALA A 24 -2.80 -2.73 14.31
N GLN A 25 -1.65 -3.01 13.76
CA GLN A 25 -0.91 -1.92 13.15
C GLN A 25 -1.24 -1.96 11.67
N ASN A 26 -2.13 -1.07 11.29
CA ASN A 26 -2.31 -0.70 9.91
C ASN A 26 -0.96 -0.20 9.41
N PRO A 27 -0.17 -0.99 8.69
CA PRO A 27 1.14 -0.54 8.25
C PRO A 27 0.96 0.61 7.26
N GLY A 28 1.93 1.50 7.25
CA GLY A 28 1.97 2.64 6.34
C GLY A 28 1.07 3.82 6.74
N PRO A 29 1.21 4.94 6.00
CA PRO A 29 0.55 6.19 6.32
C PRO A 29 -0.95 6.11 6.09
N ALA A 30 -1.73 6.84 6.91
CA ALA A 30 -3.18 6.88 6.88
C ALA A 30 -3.70 8.04 6.02
N ALA A 31 -5.01 8.01 5.70
CA ALA A 31 -5.68 9.16 5.10
C ALA A 31 -5.59 10.38 6.04
N GLY A 32 -5.31 11.54 5.48
CA GLY A 32 -5.04 12.80 6.18
C GLY A 32 -3.56 13.05 6.47
N GLU A 33 -2.70 12.05 6.36
CA GLU A 33 -1.25 12.20 6.52
C GLU A 33 -0.57 12.57 5.21
N GLN A 34 0.65 13.11 5.32
CA GLN A 34 1.50 13.35 4.15
C GLN A 34 2.06 12.01 3.65
N PHE A 35 2.03 11.81 2.35
CA PHE A 35 2.72 10.69 1.74
C PHE A 35 4.23 10.86 1.97
N PRO A 36 4.92 9.96 2.66
CA PRO A 36 6.23 10.24 3.27
C PRO A 36 7.35 10.45 2.29
N HIS A 37 7.11 10.39 0.97
CA HIS A 37 8.25 10.44 0.08
C HIS A 37 8.06 11.12 -1.25
N ALA A 38 9.19 11.70 -1.64
CA ALA A 38 9.60 11.69 -3.04
C ALA A 38 9.66 10.23 -3.54
N LEU A 39 8.52 9.62 -3.90
CA LEU A 39 8.50 8.39 -4.66
C LEU A 39 9.38 8.63 -5.89
N ALA A 40 10.48 7.88 -6.00
CA ALA A 40 11.42 7.97 -7.10
C ALA A 40 11.78 6.55 -7.55
N ALA A 41 11.43 6.22 -8.79
CA ALA A 41 11.67 4.91 -9.39
C ALA A 41 11.76 5.02 -10.91
N ALA A 42 12.32 4.00 -11.56
CA ALA A 42 12.27 3.88 -13.00
C ALA A 42 10.88 3.37 -13.44
N ASP A 43 10.35 3.94 -14.53
CA ASP A 43 9.12 3.44 -15.13
C ASP A 43 9.40 2.29 -16.12
N GLN A 44 8.34 1.77 -16.76
CA GLN A 44 8.41 0.70 -17.75
C GLN A 44 9.25 1.04 -19.00
N HIS A 45 9.66 2.28 -19.16
CA HIS A 45 10.56 2.73 -20.25
C HIS A 45 12.00 2.97 -19.77
N GLY A 46 12.24 2.79 -18.47
CA GLY A 46 13.52 3.08 -17.81
C GLY A 46 13.71 4.54 -17.43
N ASP A 47 12.71 5.38 -17.60
CA ASP A 47 12.75 6.80 -17.25
C ASP A 47 12.56 7.00 -15.75
N ALA A 48 13.40 7.84 -15.13
CA ALA A 48 13.26 8.18 -13.73
C ALA A 48 12.01 9.05 -13.50
N ARG A 49 11.14 8.62 -12.58
CA ARG A 49 9.92 9.31 -12.18
C ARG A 49 9.97 9.69 -10.72
N THR A 50 9.35 10.82 -10.41
CA THR A 50 9.12 11.28 -9.03
C THR A 50 7.62 11.44 -8.78
N LEU A 51 7.19 11.45 -7.52
CA LEU A 51 5.78 11.66 -7.19
C LEU A 51 5.22 12.93 -7.87
N THR A 52 5.99 14.03 -7.86
CA THR A 52 5.59 15.28 -8.50
C THR A 52 5.39 15.14 -10.01
N SER A 53 6.24 14.35 -10.69
CA SER A 53 6.13 14.12 -12.14
C SER A 53 4.96 13.23 -12.53
N LEU A 54 4.36 12.54 -11.55
CA LEU A 54 3.25 11.60 -11.75
C LEU A 54 1.88 12.22 -11.47
N MET A 55 1.85 13.44 -10.90
CA MET A 55 0.59 14.10 -10.53
C MET A 55 -0.22 14.52 -11.76
N GLY A 56 -1.52 14.23 -11.71
CA GLY A 56 -2.53 14.85 -12.56
C GLY A 56 -2.99 16.21 -12.02
N ASP A 57 -4.08 16.75 -12.56
CA ASP A 57 -4.59 18.08 -12.18
C ASP A 57 -4.99 18.15 -10.70
N ASN A 58 -5.56 17.08 -10.15
CA ASN A 58 -5.98 16.99 -8.76
C ASN A 58 -5.08 16.08 -7.90
N GLY A 59 -4.28 15.21 -8.53
CA GLY A 59 -3.41 14.29 -7.79
C GLY A 59 -3.10 13.01 -8.55
N VAL A 60 -2.83 11.93 -7.80
CA VAL A 60 -2.50 10.63 -8.37
C VAL A 60 -3.10 9.49 -7.54
N ALA A 61 -3.60 8.46 -8.21
CA ALA A 61 -3.93 7.18 -7.62
C ALA A 61 -2.73 6.23 -7.78
N VAL A 62 -2.16 5.78 -6.64
CA VAL A 62 -0.98 4.90 -6.63
C VAL A 62 -1.38 3.52 -6.11
N LEU A 63 -1.18 2.51 -6.95
CA LEU A 63 -1.40 1.11 -6.64
C LEU A 63 -0.09 0.43 -6.26
N PHE A 64 0.02 -0.06 -5.05
CA PHE A 64 1.10 -0.93 -4.62
C PHE A 64 0.65 -2.37 -4.79
N VAL A 65 1.28 -3.07 -5.74
CA VAL A 65 0.98 -4.46 -6.07
C VAL A 65 2.21 -5.33 -5.89
N ARG A 66 2.00 -6.64 -5.73
CA ARG A 66 3.11 -7.56 -5.47
C ARG A 66 3.99 -7.72 -6.71
N SER A 67 3.38 -8.09 -7.84
CA SER A 67 4.09 -8.29 -9.10
C SER A 67 3.12 -8.26 -10.28
N ALA A 68 3.56 -7.68 -11.39
CA ALA A 68 2.92 -7.76 -12.70
C ALA A 68 3.31 -9.05 -13.44
N ASP A 69 4.47 -9.65 -13.11
CA ASP A 69 4.97 -10.85 -13.77
C ASP A 69 4.27 -12.13 -13.26
N TRP A 70 4.31 -12.39 -11.94
CA TRP A 70 3.91 -13.70 -11.39
C TRP A 70 2.64 -13.68 -10.52
N CYS A 71 2.01 -12.52 -10.26
CA CYS A 71 0.86 -12.44 -9.36
C CYS A 71 -0.47 -12.30 -10.12
N PRO A 72 -1.26 -13.38 -10.31
CA PRO A 72 -2.45 -13.32 -11.14
C PRO A 72 -3.56 -12.40 -10.60
N PHE A 73 -3.62 -12.19 -9.29
CA PHE A 73 -4.53 -11.21 -8.68
C PHE A 73 -4.11 -9.77 -8.99
N CYS A 74 -2.79 -9.54 -9.05
CA CYS A 74 -2.24 -8.23 -9.38
C CYS A 74 -2.42 -7.91 -10.85
N GLN A 75 -2.10 -8.86 -11.74
CA GLN A 75 -2.28 -8.73 -13.18
C GLN A 75 -3.72 -8.33 -13.53
N ARG A 76 -4.69 -9.04 -12.95
CA ARG A 76 -6.10 -8.70 -13.14
C ARG A 76 -6.42 -7.28 -12.68
N GLN A 77 -6.00 -6.89 -11.47
CA GLN A 77 -6.21 -5.53 -10.97
C GLN A 77 -5.58 -4.46 -11.89
N LEU A 78 -4.36 -4.70 -12.37
CA LEU A 78 -3.67 -3.76 -13.26
C LEU A 78 -4.44 -3.54 -14.57
N VAL A 79 -4.98 -4.62 -15.16
CA VAL A 79 -5.81 -4.57 -16.37
C VAL A 79 -7.17 -3.92 -16.09
N ASP A 80 -7.82 -4.26 -14.97
CA ASP A 80 -9.10 -3.66 -14.58
C ASP A 80 -8.98 -2.15 -14.38
N VAL A 81 -7.91 -1.69 -13.73
CA VAL A 81 -7.62 -0.25 -13.56
C VAL A 81 -7.33 0.42 -14.89
N ASN A 82 -6.62 -0.25 -15.81
CA ASN A 82 -6.36 0.29 -17.15
C ASN A 82 -7.66 0.56 -17.93
N ALA A 83 -8.65 -0.31 -17.76
CA ALA A 83 -9.97 -0.12 -18.39
C ALA A 83 -10.75 1.08 -17.83
N ARG A 84 -10.41 1.52 -16.60
CA ARG A 84 -11.09 2.60 -15.87
C ARG A 84 -10.32 3.94 -15.92
N LEU A 85 -9.23 4.04 -16.69
CA LEU A 85 -8.44 5.27 -16.81
C LEU A 85 -9.25 6.53 -17.16
N PRO A 86 -10.25 6.47 -18.06
CA PRO A 86 -11.06 7.65 -18.38
C PRO A 86 -11.79 8.22 -17.16
N GLU A 87 -12.18 7.36 -16.22
CA GLU A 87 -12.90 7.77 -15.00
C GLU A 87 -11.95 8.42 -13.99
N PHE A 88 -10.74 7.89 -13.81
CA PHE A 88 -9.70 8.55 -13.03
C PHE A 88 -9.32 9.91 -13.63
N ALA A 89 -9.14 9.96 -14.95
CA ALA A 89 -8.83 11.20 -15.67
C ALA A 89 -9.94 12.26 -15.54
N ALA A 90 -11.22 11.85 -15.55
CA ALA A 90 -12.35 12.75 -15.31
C ALA A 90 -12.33 13.37 -13.91
N LEU A 91 -11.68 12.72 -12.94
CA LEU A 91 -11.43 13.22 -11.59
C LEU A 91 -10.12 14.03 -11.48
N GLY A 92 -9.41 14.23 -12.58
CA GLY A 92 -8.09 14.89 -12.58
C GLY A 92 -6.98 14.07 -11.91
N LEU A 93 -7.16 12.77 -11.80
CA LEU A 93 -6.20 11.84 -11.19
C LEU A 93 -5.43 11.09 -12.28
N ASN A 94 -4.11 11.14 -12.22
CA ASN A 94 -3.30 10.16 -12.91
C ASN A 94 -3.31 8.83 -12.15
N VAL A 95 -2.95 7.75 -12.86
CA VAL A 95 -2.81 6.41 -12.28
C VAL A 95 -1.36 5.95 -12.39
N VAL A 96 -0.88 5.32 -11.33
CA VAL A 96 0.47 4.75 -11.25
C VAL A 96 0.41 3.42 -10.52
N SER A 97 1.20 2.42 -10.92
CA SER A 97 1.43 1.23 -10.12
C SER A 97 2.90 1.12 -9.71
N VAL A 98 3.14 0.46 -8.58
CA VAL A 98 4.48 0.12 -8.06
C VAL A 98 4.50 -1.36 -7.75
N SER A 99 5.51 -2.09 -8.23
CA SER A 99 5.69 -3.52 -7.95
C SER A 99 7.17 -3.87 -7.76
N VAL A 100 7.45 -5.05 -7.18
CA VAL A 100 8.83 -5.52 -6.98
C VAL A 100 9.46 -6.09 -8.25
N ASP A 101 8.85 -5.88 -9.39
CA ASP A 101 9.36 -6.34 -10.67
C ASP A 101 10.49 -5.45 -11.19
N GLU A 102 11.38 -6.02 -12.00
CA GLU A 102 12.36 -5.26 -12.75
C GLU A 102 11.69 -4.47 -13.89
N VAL A 103 12.38 -3.45 -14.39
CA VAL A 103 11.88 -2.61 -15.51
C VAL A 103 11.48 -3.46 -16.73
N ALA A 104 12.26 -4.48 -17.05
CA ALA A 104 11.99 -5.35 -18.20
C ALA A 104 10.68 -6.14 -18.04
N GLU A 105 10.36 -6.57 -16.82
CA GLU A 105 9.16 -7.34 -16.49
C GLU A 105 7.90 -6.47 -16.57
N ILE A 106 7.93 -5.28 -15.97
CA ILE A 106 6.81 -4.34 -16.08
C ILE A 106 6.64 -3.82 -17.52
N ALA A 107 7.70 -3.66 -18.29
CA ALA A 107 7.63 -3.29 -19.72
C ALA A 107 6.98 -4.39 -20.55
N ALA A 108 7.34 -5.65 -20.31
CA ALA A 108 6.74 -6.80 -21.00
C ALA A 108 5.23 -6.88 -20.70
N PHE A 109 4.84 -6.80 -19.43
CA PHE A 109 3.44 -6.80 -19.03
C PHE A 109 2.67 -5.62 -19.65
N ALA A 110 3.24 -4.41 -19.59
CA ALA A 110 2.61 -3.23 -20.15
C ALA A 110 2.36 -3.36 -21.66
N GLY A 111 3.33 -3.93 -22.39
CA GLY A 111 3.20 -4.19 -23.84
C GLY A 111 2.15 -5.25 -24.15
N GLU A 112 2.15 -6.38 -23.43
CA GLU A 112 1.20 -7.47 -23.63
C GLU A 112 -0.25 -7.06 -23.38
N HIS A 113 -0.48 -6.27 -22.33
CA HIS A 113 -1.83 -5.86 -21.90
C HIS A 113 -2.23 -4.44 -22.32
N ASN A 114 -1.39 -3.75 -23.15
CA ASN A 114 -1.63 -2.38 -23.58
C ASN A 114 -1.92 -1.43 -22.40
N ILE A 115 -1.13 -1.51 -21.34
CA ILE A 115 -1.26 -0.64 -20.17
C ILE A 115 -0.87 0.79 -20.56
N ALA A 116 -1.79 1.72 -20.37
CA ALA A 116 -1.65 3.11 -20.81
C ALA A 116 -1.26 4.08 -19.67
N TYR A 117 -0.99 3.58 -18.49
CA TYR A 117 -0.52 4.38 -17.35
C TYR A 117 0.90 3.99 -16.91
N THR A 118 1.50 4.80 -16.04
CA THR A 118 2.88 4.59 -15.60
C THR A 118 2.96 3.42 -14.60
N MET A 119 3.84 2.46 -14.88
CA MET A 119 4.22 1.38 -13.97
C MET A 119 5.65 1.62 -13.49
N LEU A 120 5.89 1.49 -12.18
CA LEU A 120 7.19 1.75 -11.54
C LEU A 120 7.79 0.46 -10.98
N ALA A 121 9.09 0.32 -11.17
CA ALA A 121 9.90 -0.79 -10.66
C ALA A 121 10.43 -0.47 -9.25
N ASP A 122 10.23 -1.39 -8.29
CA ASP A 122 10.78 -1.37 -6.92
C ASP A 122 11.37 -2.76 -6.58
N PRO A 123 12.38 -3.27 -7.34
CA PRO A 123 12.80 -4.68 -7.29
C PRO A 123 13.29 -5.14 -5.92
N ASN A 124 13.75 -4.23 -5.08
CA ASN A 124 14.18 -4.53 -3.72
C ASN A 124 13.06 -4.33 -2.67
N GLY A 125 11.93 -3.75 -3.05
CA GLY A 125 10.87 -3.35 -2.12
C GLY A 125 11.28 -2.20 -1.19
N ASP A 126 12.19 -1.33 -1.65
CA ASP A 126 12.71 -0.21 -0.85
C ASP A 126 11.65 0.86 -0.63
N ILE A 127 10.83 1.14 -1.64
CA ILE A 127 9.69 2.06 -1.53
C ILE A 127 8.66 1.47 -0.56
N ASN A 128 8.33 0.18 -0.72
CA ASN A 128 7.40 -0.52 0.17
C ASN A 128 7.88 -0.51 1.62
N ALA A 129 9.17 -0.70 1.85
CA ALA A 129 9.78 -0.64 3.17
C ALA A 129 9.72 0.77 3.76
N SER A 130 10.05 1.80 2.98
CA SER A 130 10.05 3.20 3.42
C SER A 130 8.65 3.69 3.80
N LEU A 131 7.63 3.18 3.11
CA LEU A 131 6.22 3.43 3.41
C LEU A 131 5.68 2.59 4.57
N GLY A 132 6.42 1.58 5.05
CA GLY A 132 5.96 0.66 6.08
C GLY A 132 4.81 -0.26 5.63
N ILE A 133 4.66 -0.47 4.31
CA ILE A 133 3.62 -1.35 3.73
C ILE A 133 4.16 -2.70 3.26
N ARG A 134 5.48 -2.95 3.42
CA ARG A 134 6.07 -4.25 3.09
C ARG A 134 5.37 -5.36 3.88
N ASP A 135 5.09 -6.46 3.21
CA ASP A 135 4.44 -7.61 3.82
C ASP A 135 5.47 -8.46 4.56
N GLU A 136 5.55 -8.26 5.88
CA GLU A 136 6.55 -8.88 6.77
C GLU A 136 6.39 -10.40 6.91
N GLN A 137 5.33 -11.01 6.36
CA GLN A 137 5.23 -12.47 6.31
C GLN A 137 6.28 -13.12 5.39
N TYR A 138 6.90 -12.34 4.50
CA TYR A 138 7.92 -12.80 3.56
C TYR A 138 9.32 -12.35 4.01
N PRO A 139 10.09 -13.22 4.69
CA PRO A 139 11.39 -12.85 5.21
C PRO A 139 12.44 -12.67 4.11
N VAL A 140 13.54 -12.02 4.47
CA VAL A 140 14.71 -11.90 3.60
C VAL A 140 15.13 -13.27 3.06
N GLY A 141 15.37 -13.34 1.75
CA GLY A 141 15.73 -14.57 1.04
C GLY A 141 14.53 -15.40 0.54
N SER A 142 13.30 -15.02 0.86
CA SER A 142 12.13 -15.62 0.19
C SER A 142 11.94 -15.04 -1.20
N ALA A 143 11.34 -15.81 -2.11
CA ALA A 143 11.07 -15.38 -3.48
C ALA A 143 10.07 -14.20 -3.56
N GLN A 144 9.35 -13.94 -2.48
CA GLN A 144 8.39 -12.85 -2.37
C GLN A 144 8.89 -11.72 -1.46
N PHE A 145 10.17 -11.71 -1.09
CA PHE A 145 10.72 -10.63 -0.26
C PHE A 145 10.50 -9.26 -0.92
N GLY A 146 10.17 -8.27 -0.13
CA GLY A 146 9.97 -6.89 -0.61
C GLY A 146 8.56 -6.56 -1.06
N VAL A 147 7.69 -7.56 -1.33
CA VAL A 147 6.32 -7.30 -1.80
C VAL A 147 5.53 -6.47 -0.78
N PRO A 148 4.65 -5.57 -1.25
CA PRO A 148 3.77 -4.83 -0.38
C PRO A 148 2.56 -5.66 0.05
N ARG A 149 1.90 -5.28 1.12
CA ARG A 149 0.47 -5.51 1.27
C ARG A 149 -0.24 -4.70 0.18
N PRO A 150 -1.14 -5.33 -0.59
CA PRO A 150 -1.82 -4.61 -1.67
C PRO A 150 -2.52 -3.37 -1.14
N THR A 151 -2.12 -2.21 -1.63
CA THR A 151 -2.61 -0.93 -1.13
C THR A 151 -2.88 0.02 -2.32
N LEU A 152 -3.98 0.75 -2.25
CA LEU A 152 -4.27 1.85 -3.16
C LEU A 152 -4.34 3.15 -2.34
N TYR A 153 -3.59 4.14 -2.77
CA TYR A 153 -3.64 5.50 -2.24
C TYR A 153 -4.21 6.46 -3.30
N VAL A 154 -5.01 7.41 -2.88
CA VAL A 154 -5.28 8.63 -3.64
C VAL A 154 -4.59 9.78 -2.92
N ILE A 155 -3.68 10.45 -3.60
CA ILE A 155 -2.79 11.49 -3.07
C ILE A 155 -3.08 12.77 -3.85
N ASP A 156 -3.37 13.86 -3.15
CA ASP A 156 -3.59 15.15 -3.79
C ASP A 156 -2.27 15.86 -4.16
N ARG A 157 -2.37 16.99 -4.86
CA ARG A 157 -1.20 17.76 -5.31
C ARG A 157 -0.33 18.31 -4.18
N SER A 158 -0.86 18.41 -2.97
CA SER A 158 -0.08 18.80 -1.79
C SER A 158 0.73 17.65 -1.20
N GLY A 159 0.53 16.42 -1.71
CA GLY A 159 1.11 15.19 -1.17
C GLY A 159 0.30 14.60 -0.02
N THR A 160 -0.88 15.15 0.29
CA THR A 160 -1.75 14.60 1.33
C THR A 160 -2.49 13.38 0.83
N ILE A 161 -2.47 12.30 1.60
CA ILE A 161 -3.26 11.09 1.33
C ILE A 161 -4.73 11.41 1.58
N ARG A 162 -5.53 11.32 0.55
CA ARG A 162 -6.97 11.59 0.64
C ARG A 162 -7.77 10.31 0.86
N LEU A 163 -7.38 9.21 0.22
CA LEU A 163 -7.95 7.88 0.41
C LEU A 163 -6.85 6.85 0.53
N ARG A 164 -7.17 5.81 1.29
CA ARG A 164 -6.32 4.63 1.45
C ARG A 164 -7.16 3.38 1.54
N TYR A 165 -6.89 2.43 0.67
CA TYR A 165 -7.43 1.07 0.71
C TYR A 165 -6.28 0.10 0.86
N MET A 166 -6.21 -0.61 1.97
CA MET A 166 -5.25 -1.66 2.22
C MET A 166 -5.99 -2.96 2.46
N GLU A 167 -5.64 -3.95 1.66
CA GLU A 167 -6.32 -5.22 1.70
C GLU A 167 -5.78 -6.15 2.80
N PRO A 168 -6.65 -6.90 3.48
CA PRO A 168 -6.24 -7.83 4.53
C PRO A 168 -5.47 -9.03 3.99
N THR A 169 -5.63 -9.34 2.71
CA THR A 169 -4.96 -10.45 2.03
C THR A 169 -4.50 -10.07 0.63
N PHE A 170 -3.52 -10.80 0.11
CA PHE A 170 -3.07 -10.60 -1.27
C PHE A 170 -4.09 -11.07 -2.34
N ARG A 171 -5.21 -11.67 -1.94
CA ARG A 171 -6.25 -12.19 -2.85
C ARG A 171 -7.39 -11.20 -3.07
N THR A 172 -7.54 -10.24 -2.19
CA THR A 172 -8.59 -9.22 -2.25
C THR A 172 -8.10 -7.93 -2.91
N ARG A 173 -9.02 -7.15 -3.45
CA ARG A 173 -8.78 -5.83 -4.04
C ARG A 173 -9.93 -4.92 -3.68
N PRO A 174 -9.69 -3.59 -3.53
CA PRO A 174 -10.77 -2.66 -3.37
C PRO A 174 -11.65 -2.67 -4.63
N ASP A 175 -12.94 -2.54 -4.42
CA ASP A 175 -13.89 -2.33 -5.51
C ASP A 175 -13.61 -0.96 -6.17
N LEU A 176 -13.34 -0.96 -7.46
CA LEU A 176 -13.01 0.27 -8.19
C LEU A 176 -14.21 1.23 -8.29
N ASP A 177 -15.45 0.74 -8.25
CA ASP A 177 -16.62 1.62 -8.20
C ASP A 177 -16.63 2.41 -6.89
N VAL A 178 -16.36 1.75 -5.77
CA VAL A 178 -16.24 2.41 -4.46
C VAL A 178 -15.07 3.39 -4.44
N VAL A 179 -13.91 3.02 -4.97
CA VAL A 179 -12.74 3.92 -5.04
C VAL A 179 -13.05 5.18 -5.83
N LEU A 180 -13.71 5.05 -6.98
CA LEU A 180 -14.05 6.17 -7.86
C LEU A 180 -15.15 7.04 -7.26
N GLU A 181 -16.15 6.44 -6.62
CA GLU A 181 -17.21 7.18 -5.89
C GLU A 181 -16.63 7.99 -4.74
N ASP A 182 -15.82 7.37 -3.90
CA ASP A 182 -15.13 8.05 -2.79
C ASP A 182 -14.22 9.18 -3.29
N ALA A 183 -13.48 8.94 -4.38
CA ALA A 183 -12.63 9.96 -5.00
C ALA A 183 -13.45 11.13 -5.59
N ALA A 184 -14.61 10.86 -6.18
CA ALA A 184 -15.51 11.90 -6.69
C ALA A 184 -16.10 12.78 -5.57
N GLY A 185 -16.22 12.24 -4.36
CA GLY A 185 -16.66 12.97 -3.17
C GLY A 185 -15.62 13.90 -2.57
N LEU A 186 -14.33 13.81 -2.99
CA LEU A 186 -13.26 14.65 -2.47
C LEU A 186 -13.35 16.09 -2.99
N LYS A 187 -12.93 17.03 -2.14
CA LYS A 187 -12.62 18.40 -2.53
C LYS A 187 -11.09 18.51 -2.58
N PHE A 188 -10.57 18.52 -3.77
CA PHE A 188 -9.14 18.70 -4.04
C PHE A 188 -8.72 20.16 -3.93
#